data_48dc7de8b35726ea6e1d927aa0e8364d
#
_entry.id   48dc7de8b35726ea6e1d927aa0e8364d
#
_cell.length_a   1.000
_cell.length_b   1.000
_cell.length_c   1.000
_cell.angle_alpha   90.00
_cell.angle_beta   90.00
_cell.angle_gamma   90.00
#
_symmetry.space_group_name_H-M   'P 1'
#
loop_
_entity.id
_entity.type
_entity.pdbx_description
1 polymer ?
#
loop_
_entity_poly.entity_id
_entity_poly.type
_entity_poly.pdbx_seq_one_letter_code
_entity_poly.pdbx_strand_id
1 'polypeptide(L)'
;MNEFEGKTAVITGAASGIGKALAEKFAKEKMQVVLADIEEDALEKTVENLRQYQHRVIGIKTDVLIEESIKELFAKATQEYGNIHILCNNAGIGANSGNKAIWEIEKQDWDWVMGVNYQGVLKGIQTFLPHMLGHGEEGHVLTTVSLAGLLPGAGTYGVSKHAVMALAEALSRDLITRNAKINSSVLCPGFVDTNIDKSERNRPIGFGEAQEVKPEMGAEIMSAMLRQGKKPEEIAEVVFNSIKENIFYILSHPAWDDSLRSHYENILSRKEIRQNSEEEIAKFFTPREDGEKY
;
A
#
# COMPACT_ATOMS: atom_id res chain seq x y z
N MET A 1 17.14 8.13 4.93
CA MET A 1 18.15 7.26 4.25
C MET A 1 18.75 8.03 3.07
N ASN A 2 20.08 8.10 2.95
CA ASN A 2 20.74 8.93 1.93
C ASN A 2 21.47 8.11 0.85
N GLU A 3 21.81 6.88 1.13
CA GLU A 3 22.49 5.98 0.20
C GLU A 3 21.55 4.80 -0.13
N PHE A 4 21.30 4.60 -1.42
CA PHE A 4 20.40 3.57 -1.94
C PHE A 4 21.12 2.52 -2.77
N GLU A 5 22.19 2.92 -3.52
CA GLU A 5 22.95 2.01 -4.37
C GLU A 5 23.50 0.81 -3.56
N GLY A 6 23.21 -0.40 -4.04
CA GLY A 6 23.63 -1.65 -3.38
C GLY A 6 22.81 -2.05 -2.16
N LYS A 7 21.88 -1.22 -1.69
CA LYS A 7 20.94 -1.57 -0.60
C LYS A 7 19.81 -2.45 -1.12
N THR A 8 19.20 -3.25 -0.26
CA THR A 8 18.15 -4.20 -0.64
C THR A 8 16.76 -3.70 -0.24
N ALA A 9 15.84 -3.70 -1.20
CA ALA A 9 14.43 -3.42 -0.97
C ALA A 9 13.59 -4.68 -1.20
N VAL A 10 12.66 -4.97 -0.29
CA VAL A 10 11.63 -6.00 -0.42
C VAL A 10 10.28 -5.33 -0.56
N ILE A 11 9.52 -5.65 -1.61
CA ILE A 11 8.23 -5.03 -1.90
C ILE A 11 7.17 -6.13 -2.05
N THR A 12 6.11 -6.08 -1.24
CA THR A 12 4.94 -6.96 -1.40
C THR A 12 3.90 -6.32 -2.33
N GLY A 13 3.16 -7.14 -3.08
CA GLY A 13 2.24 -6.66 -4.12
C GLY A 13 2.99 -6.00 -5.29
N ALA A 14 4.14 -6.57 -5.68
CA ALA A 14 5.08 -5.96 -6.60
C ALA A 14 4.89 -6.35 -8.08
N ALA A 15 3.93 -7.21 -8.39
CA ALA A 15 3.64 -7.60 -9.78
C ALA A 15 2.87 -6.54 -10.57
N SER A 16 2.23 -5.59 -9.89
CA SER A 16 1.40 -4.57 -10.54
C SER A 16 1.32 -3.25 -9.74
N GLY A 17 0.71 -2.22 -10.33
CA GLY A 17 0.35 -0.97 -9.68
C GLY A 17 1.51 -0.28 -8.95
N ILE A 18 1.24 0.24 -7.76
CA ILE A 18 2.21 1.00 -6.95
C ILE A 18 3.43 0.13 -6.60
N GLY A 19 3.24 -1.13 -6.21
CA GLY A 19 4.34 -2.01 -5.83
C GLY A 19 5.32 -2.25 -6.98
N LYS A 20 4.82 -2.48 -8.20
CA LYS A 20 5.63 -2.57 -9.41
C LYS A 20 6.40 -1.28 -9.68
N ALA A 21 5.73 -0.14 -9.60
CA ALA A 21 6.37 1.17 -9.84
C ALA A 21 7.46 1.47 -8.79
N LEU A 22 7.25 1.09 -7.52
CA LEU A 22 8.29 1.16 -6.48
C LEU A 22 9.49 0.28 -6.81
N ALA A 23 9.24 -0.98 -7.26
CA ALA A 23 10.31 -1.88 -7.66
C ALA A 23 11.12 -1.31 -8.84
N GLU A 24 10.44 -0.73 -9.84
CA GLU A 24 11.09 -0.05 -10.97
C GLU A 24 11.92 1.15 -10.52
N LYS A 25 11.38 1.98 -9.62
CA LYS A 25 12.10 3.14 -9.08
C LYS A 25 13.35 2.71 -8.31
N PHE A 26 13.24 1.76 -7.41
CA PHE A 26 14.40 1.27 -6.64
C PHE A 26 15.45 0.58 -7.52
N ALA A 27 15.03 -0.15 -8.55
CA ALA A 27 15.97 -0.73 -9.51
C ALA A 27 16.75 0.35 -10.31
N LYS A 28 16.08 1.45 -10.71
CA LYS A 28 16.73 2.60 -11.34
C LYS A 28 17.74 3.30 -10.41
N GLU A 29 17.49 3.28 -9.11
CA GLU A 29 18.41 3.79 -8.08
C GLU A 29 19.50 2.76 -7.69
N LYS A 30 19.66 1.70 -8.50
CA LYS A 30 20.66 0.63 -8.36
C LYS A 30 20.57 -0.16 -7.07
N MET A 31 19.39 -0.25 -6.48
CA MET A 31 19.13 -1.13 -5.35
C MET A 31 19.04 -2.60 -5.80
N GLN A 32 19.27 -3.51 -4.89
CA GLN A 32 18.87 -4.91 -5.00
C GLN A 32 17.37 -4.99 -4.70
N VAL A 33 16.57 -5.60 -5.58
CA VAL A 33 15.11 -5.57 -5.45
C VAL A 33 14.54 -6.98 -5.40
N VAL A 34 13.79 -7.23 -4.34
CA VAL A 34 13.01 -8.46 -4.13
C VAL A 34 11.53 -8.13 -4.33
N LEU A 35 10.95 -8.65 -5.40
CA LEU A 35 9.54 -8.53 -5.69
C LEU A 35 8.80 -9.72 -5.09
N ALA A 36 7.76 -9.45 -4.32
CA ALA A 36 6.89 -10.46 -3.73
C ALA A 36 5.44 -10.24 -4.17
N ASP A 37 4.81 -11.25 -4.73
CA ASP A 37 3.41 -11.19 -5.15
C ASP A 37 2.78 -12.58 -5.16
N ILE A 38 1.46 -12.65 -5.07
CA ILE A 38 0.69 -13.88 -5.20
C ILE A 38 0.50 -14.29 -6.67
N GLU A 39 0.51 -13.32 -7.59
CA GLU A 39 0.30 -13.49 -9.03
C GLU A 39 1.62 -13.84 -9.73
N GLU A 40 1.95 -15.14 -9.79
CA GLU A 40 3.24 -15.65 -10.23
C GLU A 40 3.60 -15.22 -11.65
N ASP A 41 2.71 -15.40 -12.63
CA ASP A 41 2.96 -15.03 -14.03
C ASP A 41 3.24 -13.54 -14.22
N ALA A 42 2.50 -12.69 -13.52
CA ALA A 42 2.68 -11.24 -13.55
C ALA A 42 3.98 -10.81 -12.85
N LEU A 43 4.34 -11.52 -11.78
CA LEU A 43 5.57 -11.34 -11.04
C LEU A 43 6.80 -11.67 -11.91
N GLU A 44 6.80 -12.84 -12.55
CA GLU A 44 7.88 -13.27 -13.44
C GLU A 44 8.10 -12.28 -14.57
N LYS A 45 7.02 -11.86 -15.24
CA LYS A 45 7.07 -10.87 -16.30
C LYS A 45 7.64 -9.52 -15.81
N THR A 46 7.30 -9.11 -14.60
CA THR A 46 7.83 -7.85 -14.03
C THR A 46 9.32 -7.99 -13.71
N VAL A 47 9.75 -9.11 -13.17
CA VAL A 47 11.16 -9.43 -12.93
C VAL A 47 11.98 -9.43 -14.22
N GLU A 48 11.48 -10.09 -15.27
CA GLU A 48 12.15 -10.12 -16.58
C GLU A 48 12.32 -8.70 -17.16
N ASN A 49 11.29 -7.88 -17.08
CA ASN A 49 11.36 -6.48 -17.52
C ASN A 49 12.41 -5.69 -16.74
N LEU A 50 12.48 -5.86 -15.42
CA LEU A 50 13.44 -5.14 -14.59
C LEU A 50 14.87 -5.61 -14.79
N ARG A 51 15.10 -6.89 -15.08
CA ARG A 51 16.43 -7.45 -15.36
C ARG A 51 17.10 -6.85 -16.58
N GLN A 52 16.34 -6.26 -17.49
CA GLN A 52 16.89 -5.51 -18.63
C GLN A 52 17.67 -4.25 -18.18
N TYR A 53 17.35 -3.69 -17.02
CA TYR A 53 17.95 -2.49 -16.48
C TYR A 53 18.86 -2.75 -15.28
N GLN A 54 18.52 -3.77 -14.49
CA GLN A 54 19.18 -4.10 -13.23
C GLN A 54 19.23 -5.61 -13.03
N HIS A 55 20.43 -6.20 -12.95
CA HIS A 55 20.59 -7.66 -12.81
C HIS A 55 20.26 -8.19 -11.40
N ARG A 56 20.25 -7.32 -10.38
CA ARG A 56 19.99 -7.70 -8.98
C ARG A 56 18.51 -7.61 -8.64
N VAL A 57 17.70 -8.39 -9.34
CA VAL A 57 16.24 -8.45 -9.18
C VAL A 57 15.80 -9.90 -9.12
N ILE A 58 15.06 -10.26 -8.06
CA ILE A 58 14.42 -11.57 -7.92
C ILE A 58 12.92 -11.42 -7.62
N GLY A 59 12.15 -12.41 -8.07
CA GLY A 59 10.74 -12.56 -7.75
C GLY A 59 10.52 -13.76 -6.84
N ILE A 60 9.67 -13.59 -5.82
CA ILE A 60 9.32 -14.65 -4.89
C ILE A 60 7.80 -14.67 -4.76
N LYS A 61 7.16 -15.76 -5.22
CA LYS A 61 5.71 -15.93 -5.02
C LYS A 61 5.39 -15.89 -3.54
N THR A 62 4.50 -15.00 -3.14
CA THR A 62 4.21 -14.75 -1.73
C THR A 62 2.74 -14.44 -1.52
N ASP A 63 2.09 -15.20 -0.66
CA ASP A 63 0.77 -14.90 -0.13
C ASP A 63 0.91 -14.29 1.27
N VAL A 64 0.57 -13.01 1.42
CA VAL A 64 0.67 -12.29 2.70
C VAL A 64 -0.37 -12.75 3.75
N LEU A 65 -1.38 -13.52 3.34
CA LEU A 65 -2.29 -14.20 4.28
C LEU A 65 -1.57 -15.29 5.08
N ILE A 66 -0.54 -15.92 4.50
CA ILE A 66 0.15 -17.10 5.02
C ILE A 66 1.46 -16.67 5.68
N GLU A 67 1.59 -16.90 6.98
CA GLU A 67 2.78 -16.50 7.75
C GLU A 67 4.04 -17.20 7.23
N GLU A 68 3.96 -18.48 6.93
CA GLU A 68 5.07 -19.29 6.38
C GLU A 68 5.54 -18.74 5.04
N SER A 69 4.63 -18.22 4.20
CA SER A 69 4.99 -17.61 2.91
C SER A 69 5.81 -16.32 3.11
N ILE A 70 5.50 -15.52 4.13
CA ILE A 70 6.29 -14.33 4.48
C ILE A 70 7.65 -14.72 5.07
N LYS A 71 7.72 -15.77 5.89
CA LYS A 71 8.99 -16.31 6.41
C LYS A 71 9.88 -16.85 5.29
N GLU A 72 9.28 -17.52 4.32
CA GLU A 72 10.00 -18.00 3.12
C GLU A 72 10.52 -16.83 2.27
N LEU A 73 9.70 -15.80 2.06
CA LEU A 73 10.13 -14.56 1.41
C LEU A 73 11.36 -13.97 2.11
N PHE A 74 11.31 -13.83 3.44
CA PHE A 74 12.42 -13.34 4.22
C PHE A 74 13.69 -14.19 4.08
N ALA A 75 13.55 -15.51 4.21
CA ALA A 75 14.68 -16.44 4.11
C ALA A 75 15.37 -16.38 2.73
N LYS A 76 14.58 -16.37 1.65
CA LYS A 76 15.11 -16.28 0.28
C LYS A 76 15.75 -14.91 0.00
N ALA A 77 15.12 -13.82 0.47
CA ALA A 77 15.64 -12.47 0.30
C ALA A 77 16.98 -12.28 1.02
N THR A 78 17.10 -12.76 2.25
CA THR A 78 18.34 -12.69 3.04
C THR A 78 19.41 -13.65 2.53
N GLN A 79 19.05 -14.82 2.03
CA GLN A 79 19.98 -15.77 1.40
C GLN A 79 20.62 -15.16 0.14
N GLU A 80 19.84 -14.42 -0.65
CA GLU A 80 20.31 -13.85 -1.92
C GLU A 80 21.12 -12.55 -1.72
N TYR A 81 20.63 -11.66 -0.85
CA TYR A 81 21.17 -10.31 -0.75
C TYR A 81 21.67 -9.90 0.64
N GLY A 82 21.59 -10.77 1.62
CA GLY A 82 22.05 -10.47 2.98
C GLY A 82 21.13 -9.48 3.70
N ASN A 83 21.62 -8.27 3.98
CA ASN A 83 20.88 -7.29 4.75
C ASN A 83 19.71 -6.68 3.97
N ILE A 84 18.55 -6.60 4.62
CA ILE A 84 17.36 -5.93 4.08
C ILE A 84 17.28 -4.51 4.66
N HIS A 85 17.21 -3.53 3.78
CA HIS A 85 17.25 -2.11 4.16
C HIS A 85 15.91 -1.41 4.02
N ILE A 86 15.11 -1.78 3.01
CA ILE A 86 13.76 -1.24 2.83
C ILE A 86 12.77 -2.39 2.80
N LEU A 87 11.72 -2.28 3.62
CA LEU A 87 10.54 -3.12 3.56
C LEU A 87 9.34 -2.28 3.12
N CYS A 88 8.75 -2.61 1.97
CA CYS A 88 7.51 -2.02 1.51
C CYS A 88 6.35 -3.00 1.71
N ASN A 89 5.60 -2.82 2.79
CA ASN A 89 4.32 -3.49 3.01
C ASN A 89 3.27 -2.80 2.12
N ASN A 90 3.19 -3.24 0.86
CA ASN A 90 2.35 -2.61 -0.14
C ASN A 90 1.20 -3.52 -0.62
N ALA A 91 1.33 -4.85 -0.51
CA ALA A 91 0.25 -5.76 -0.85
C ALA A 91 -1.07 -5.38 -0.17
N GLY A 92 -2.14 -5.35 -0.92
CA GLY A 92 -3.45 -5.00 -0.42
C GLY A 92 -4.54 -5.25 -1.45
N ILE A 93 -5.75 -5.42 -0.96
CA ILE A 93 -6.96 -5.67 -1.75
C ILE A 93 -8.00 -4.60 -1.48
N GLY A 94 -8.80 -4.28 -2.49
CA GLY A 94 -10.04 -3.54 -2.31
C GLY A 94 -11.12 -4.41 -1.68
N ALA A 95 -12.15 -3.79 -1.15
CA ALA A 95 -13.35 -4.50 -0.71
C ALA A 95 -14.45 -4.30 -1.76
N ASN A 96 -15.07 -5.38 -2.18
CA ASN A 96 -16.26 -5.33 -3.04
C ASN A 96 -17.53 -5.48 -2.18
N SER A 97 -17.76 -4.51 -1.29
CA SER A 97 -18.93 -4.54 -0.39
C SER A 97 -20.22 -4.07 -1.07
N GLY A 98 -20.15 -3.60 -2.32
CA GLY A 98 -21.27 -2.98 -3.01
C GLY A 98 -21.89 -1.84 -2.18
N ASN A 99 -23.21 -1.75 -2.19
CA ASN A 99 -24.00 -0.80 -1.38
C ASN A 99 -24.41 -1.39 -0.01
N LYS A 100 -23.77 -2.48 0.45
CA LYS A 100 -24.09 -3.10 1.74
C LYS A 100 -23.75 -2.15 2.90
N ALA A 101 -24.66 -2.04 3.86
CA ALA A 101 -24.34 -1.38 5.12
C ALA A 101 -23.30 -2.20 5.89
N ILE A 102 -22.52 -1.54 6.76
CA ILE A 102 -21.39 -2.17 7.47
C ILE A 102 -21.78 -3.43 8.25
N TRP A 103 -23.00 -3.51 8.74
CA TRP A 103 -23.56 -4.67 9.48
C TRP A 103 -24.09 -5.79 8.58
N GLU A 104 -24.17 -5.57 7.27
CA GLU A 104 -24.62 -6.54 6.27
C GLU A 104 -23.46 -7.25 5.58
N ILE A 105 -22.23 -6.76 5.82
CA ILE A 105 -21.03 -7.32 5.20
C ILE A 105 -20.70 -8.66 5.86
N GLU A 106 -20.54 -9.67 5.04
CA GLU A 106 -20.29 -11.05 5.46
C GLU A 106 -18.98 -11.19 6.22
N LYS A 107 -18.95 -12.08 7.22
CA LYS A 107 -17.73 -12.36 8.00
C LYS A 107 -16.54 -12.73 7.13
N GLN A 108 -16.75 -13.47 6.05
CA GLN A 108 -15.70 -13.90 5.13
C GLN A 108 -15.01 -12.72 4.43
N ASP A 109 -15.77 -11.66 4.06
CA ASP A 109 -15.23 -10.45 3.50
C ASP A 109 -14.36 -9.69 4.51
N TRP A 110 -14.83 -9.63 5.76
CA TRP A 110 -14.05 -9.09 6.88
C TRP A 110 -12.74 -9.84 7.07
N ASP A 111 -12.81 -11.16 7.17
CA ASP A 111 -11.65 -12.03 7.42
C ASP A 111 -10.61 -11.88 6.29
N TRP A 112 -11.05 -11.85 5.04
CA TRP A 112 -10.16 -11.70 3.90
C TRP A 112 -9.50 -10.34 3.84
N VAL A 113 -10.29 -9.26 3.89
CA VAL A 113 -9.77 -7.89 3.80
C VAL A 113 -8.85 -7.56 4.97
N MET A 114 -9.23 -7.91 6.20
CA MET A 114 -8.38 -7.72 7.37
C MET A 114 -7.15 -8.63 7.33
N GLY A 115 -7.30 -9.85 6.84
CA GLY A 115 -6.22 -10.80 6.68
C GLY A 115 -5.11 -10.29 5.76
N VAL A 116 -5.48 -9.80 4.58
CA VAL A 116 -4.51 -9.25 3.62
C VAL A 116 -4.00 -7.88 4.07
N ASN A 117 -4.91 -6.92 4.27
CA ASN A 117 -4.53 -5.52 4.43
C ASN A 117 -3.86 -5.21 5.76
N TYR A 118 -4.33 -5.83 6.86
CA TYR A 118 -3.81 -5.57 8.21
C TYR A 118 -2.86 -6.66 8.69
N GLN A 119 -3.29 -7.92 8.71
CA GLN A 119 -2.46 -9.02 9.22
C GLN A 119 -1.23 -9.26 8.33
N GLY A 120 -1.35 -9.10 7.02
CA GLY A 120 -0.22 -9.17 6.10
C GLY A 120 0.88 -8.15 6.43
N VAL A 121 0.49 -6.90 6.68
CA VAL A 121 1.41 -5.83 7.11
C VAL A 121 2.06 -6.16 8.46
N LEU A 122 1.26 -6.58 9.45
CA LEU A 122 1.77 -6.95 10.78
C LEU A 122 2.80 -8.08 10.70
N LYS A 123 2.50 -9.16 9.96
CA LYS A 123 3.42 -10.29 9.75
C LYS A 123 4.70 -9.85 9.04
N GLY A 124 4.58 -8.96 8.03
CA GLY A 124 5.74 -8.38 7.35
C GLY A 124 6.65 -7.64 8.34
N ILE A 125 6.10 -6.75 9.17
CA ILE A 125 6.84 -6.04 10.20
C ILE A 125 7.50 -7.03 11.18
N GLN A 126 6.75 -7.98 11.72
CA GLN A 126 7.24 -8.95 12.70
C GLN A 126 8.36 -9.84 12.16
N THR A 127 8.32 -10.17 10.86
CA THR A 127 9.33 -11.05 10.23
C THR A 127 10.60 -10.29 9.86
N PHE A 128 10.48 -9.10 9.26
CA PHE A 128 11.62 -8.39 8.70
C PHE A 128 12.29 -7.43 9.68
N LEU A 129 11.52 -6.72 10.50
CA LEU A 129 12.05 -5.65 11.35
C LEU A 129 13.12 -6.11 12.36
N PRO A 130 13.02 -7.28 13.03
CA PRO A 130 14.07 -7.75 13.92
C PRO A 130 15.43 -7.89 13.22
N HIS A 131 15.45 -8.40 11.99
CA HIS A 131 16.66 -8.48 11.17
C HIS A 131 17.18 -7.08 10.78
N MET A 132 16.28 -6.18 10.35
CA MET A 132 16.63 -4.80 9.98
C MET A 132 17.24 -4.04 11.16
N LEU A 133 16.71 -4.24 12.36
CA LEU A 133 17.31 -3.67 13.59
C LEU A 133 18.64 -4.33 13.95
N GLY A 134 18.77 -5.64 13.72
CA GLY A 134 19.92 -6.45 14.11
C GLY A 134 21.20 -6.14 13.35
N HIS A 135 21.15 -5.80 12.06
CA HIS A 135 22.35 -5.47 11.27
C HIS A 135 22.87 -4.06 11.52
N GLY A 136 22.09 -3.16 12.16
CA GLY A 136 22.55 -1.85 12.62
C GLY A 136 22.83 -0.81 11.53
N GLU A 137 22.47 -1.07 10.26
CA GLU A 137 22.53 -0.11 9.17
C GLU A 137 21.25 0.74 9.12
N GLU A 138 21.29 1.85 8.35
CA GLU A 138 20.09 2.65 8.07
C GLU A 138 19.09 1.84 7.24
N GLY A 139 17.82 2.02 7.54
CA GLY A 139 16.74 1.37 6.78
C GLY A 139 15.41 2.10 6.90
N HIS A 140 14.41 1.55 6.19
CA HIS A 140 13.10 2.17 6.13
C HIS A 140 11.97 1.14 6.00
N VAL A 141 10.88 1.35 6.73
CA VAL A 141 9.65 0.58 6.57
C VAL A 141 8.58 1.48 5.96
N LEU A 142 8.21 1.21 4.71
CA LEU A 142 7.10 1.85 4.03
C LEU A 142 5.84 1.01 4.18
N THR A 143 4.72 1.62 4.56
CA THR A 143 3.41 0.96 4.62
C THR A 143 2.41 1.68 3.73
N THR A 144 1.83 0.97 2.76
CA THR A 144 0.79 1.51 1.89
C THR A 144 -0.57 1.44 2.59
N VAL A 145 -1.03 2.59 3.06
CA VAL A 145 -2.34 2.79 3.66
C VAL A 145 -3.35 3.16 2.56
N SER A 146 -3.92 4.31 2.58
CA SER A 146 -4.83 5.00 1.65
C SER A 146 -5.38 6.24 2.35
N LEU A 147 -5.92 7.18 1.63
CA LEU A 147 -6.78 8.23 2.21
C LEU A 147 -8.00 7.65 2.94
N ALA A 148 -8.47 6.45 2.54
CA ALA A 148 -9.48 5.69 3.26
C ALA A 148 -9.05 5.23 4.67
N GLY A 149 -7.79 5.35 5.03
CA GLY A 149 -7.30 5.15 6.41
C GLY A 149 -7.26 6.43 7.24
N LEU A 150 -7.65 7.56 6.67
CA LEU A 150 -7.70 8.88 7.31
C LEU A 150 -9.11 9.50 7.25
N LEU A 151 -9.94 9.06 6.31
CA LEU A 151 -11.29 9.56 6.08
C LEU A 151 -12.33 8.46 6.39
N PRO A 152 -13.51 8.82 6.89
CA PRO A 152 -14.57 7.84 7.17
C PRO A 152 -15.13 7.22 5.90
N GLY A 153 -15.69 6.01 6.02
CA GLY A 153 -16.34 5.29 4.91
C GLY A 153 -15.51 4.13 4.36
N ALA A 154 -15.78 3.74 3.12
CA ALA A 154 -15.12 2.65 2.39
C ALA A 154 -15.25 1.25 3.04
N GLY A 155 -16.27 1.01 3.87
CA GLY A 155 -16.62 -0.32 4.40
C GLY A 155 -15.46 -1.03 5.09
N THR A 156 -15.32 -2.34 4.85
CA THR A 156 -14.21 -3.16 5.40
C THR A 156 -12.84 -2.66 5.00
N TYR A 157 -12.71 -2.14 3.77
CA TYR A 157 -11.46 -1.56 3.29
C TYR A 157 -11.03 -0.37 4.14
N GLY A 158 -11.93 0.60 4.36
CA GLY A 158 -11.65 1.77 5.20
C GLY A 158 -11.23 1.38 6.62
N VAL A 159 -11.97 0.45 7.25
CA VAL A 159 -11.62 -0.07 8.58
C VAL A 159 -10.24 -0.71 8.58
N SER A 160 -9.92 -1.54 7.58
CA SER A 160 -8.60 -2.17 7.48
C SER A 160 -7.47 -1.15 7.33
N LYS A 161 -7.69 -0.09 6.54
CA LYS A 161 -6.68 0.96 6.31
C LYS A 161 -6.52 1.88 7.53
N HIS A 162 -7.57 2.13 8.32
CA HIS A 162 -7.42 2.80 9.63
C HIS A 162 -6.62 1.94 10.62
N ALA A 163 -6.85 0.63 10.66
CA ALA A 163 -6.08 -0.28 11.51
C ALA A 163 -4.60 -0.28 11.12
N VAL A 164 -4.29 -0.30 9.82
CA VAL A 164 -2.90 -0.22 9.32
C VAL A 164 -2.26 1.13 9.63
N MET A 165 -3.02 2.24 9.53
CA MET A 165 -2.52 3.56 9.92
C MET A 165 -2.09 3.57 11.38
N ALA A 166 -2.96 3.13 12.28
CA ALA A 166 -2.65 3.08 13.72
C ALA A 166 -1.44 2.17 14.01
N LEU A 167 -1.32 1.03 13.32
CA LEU A 167 -0.16 0.13 13.42
C LEU A 167 1.13 0.83 13.00
N ALA A 168 1.12 1.54 11.89
CA ALA A 168 2.30 2.22 11.36
C ALA A 168 2.74 3.42 12.22
N GLU A 169 1.78 4.16 12.78
CA GLU A 169 2.05 5.24 13.76
C GLU A 169 2.67 4.68 15.05
N ALA A 170 2.14 3.56 15.56
CA ALA A 170 2.71 2.87 16.72
C ALA A 170 4.14 2.39 16.44
N LEU A 171 4.38 1.79 15.26
CA LEU A 171 5.71 1.39 14.82
C LEU A 171 6.68 2.57 14.78
N SER A 172 6.28 3.68 14.15
CA SER A 172 7.11 4.89 14.06
C SER A 172 7.51 5.40 15.44
N ARG A 173 6.55 5.49 16.36
CA ARG A 173 6.78 5.91 17.73
C ARG A 173 7.76 5.00 18.46
N ASP A 174 7.62 3.69 18.28
CA ASP A 174 8.51 2.71 18.88
C ASP A 174 9.95 2.81 18.35
N LEU A 175 10.11 3.00 17.03
CA LEU A 175 11.42 3.19 16.40
C LEU A 175 12.11 4.46 16.93
N ILE A 176 11.38 5.56 17.02
CA ILE A 176 11.88 6.83 17.56
C ILE A 176 12.28 6.67 19.04
N THR A 177 11.43 6.06 19.86
CA THR A 177 11.69 5.86 21.30
C THR A 177 12.94 5.01 21.55
N ARG A 178 13.25 4.08 20.66
CA ARG A 178 14.40 3.19 20.74
C ARG A 178 15.65 3.74 20.04
N ASN A 179 15.59 4.97 19.49
CA ASN A 179 16.66 5.55 18.68
C ASN A 179 17.13 4.60 17.56
N ALA A 180 16.20 3.91 16.91
CA ALA A 180 16.50 2.99 15.85
C ALA A 180 17.05 3.74 14.62
N LYS A 181 17.97 3.11 13.89
CA LYS A 181 18.43 3.61 12.58
C LYS A 181 17.43 3.32 11.47
N ILE A 182 16.31 2.69 11.79
CA ILE A 182 15.22 2.38 10.88
C ILE A 182 14.16 3.47 11.04
N ASN A 183 13.80 4.11 9.93
CA ASN A 183 12.68 5.05 9.87
C ASN A 183 11.44 4.36 9.30
N SER A 184 10.31 5.03 9.36
CA SER A 184 9.09 4.54 8.74
C SER A 184 8.29 5.66 8.08
N SER A 185 7.49 5.28 7.08
CA SER A 185 6.54 6.16 6.40
C SER A 185 5.24 5.44 6.09
N VAL A 186 4.17 6.20 6.00
CA VAL A 186 2.88 5.75 5.51
C VAL A 186 2.54 6.45 4.20
N LEU A 187 2.27 5.68 3.17
CA LEU A 187 1.75 6.18 1.91
C LEU A 187 0.23 6.19 1.96
N CYS A 188 -0.39 7.36 1.83
CA CYS A 188 -1.84 7.54 1.84
C CYS A 188 -2.32 8.05 0.47
N PRO A 189 -2.39 7.19 -0.54
CA PRO A 189 -2.82 7.61 -1.86
C PRO A 189 -4.34 7.79 -1.92
N GLY A 190 -4.77 8.71 -2.80
CA GLY A 190 -6.12 8.75 -3.33
C GLY A 190 -6.27 7.77 -4.49
N PHE A 191 -6.91 8.19 -5.58
CA PHE A 191 -7.07 7.34 -6.76
C PHE A 191 -5.76 7.22 -7.55
N VAL A 192 -5.35 5.98 -7.80
CA VAL A 192 -4.17 5.63 -8.59
C VAL A 192 -4.57 4.58 -9.62
N ASP A 193 -4.10 4.71 -10.85
CA ASP A 193 -4.39 3.78 -11.94
C ASP A 193 -3.79 2.40 -11.67
N THR A 194 -4.54 1.58 -10.95
CA THR A 194 -4.15 0.22 -10.53
C THR A 194 -5.32 -0.76 -10.76
N ASN A 195 -5.08 -2.04 -10.50
CA ASN A 195 -6.09 -3.10 -10.58
C ASN A 195 -6.69 -3.46 -9.21
N ILE A 196 -6.68 -2.56 -8.24
CA ILE A 196 -7.21 -2.83 -6.90
C ILE A 196 -8.71 -3.10 -6.90
N ASP A 197 -9.45 -2.55 -7.84
CA ASP A 197 -10.88 -2.83 -8.11
C ASP A 197 -11.15 -4.27 -8.53
N LYS A 198 -10.14 -4.99 -9.01
CA LYS A 198 -10.23 -6.38 -9.48
C LYS A 198 -9.68 -7.38 -8.48
N SER A 199 -9.65 -7.05 -7.20
CA SER A 199 -9.05 -7.88 -6.15
C SER A 199 -9.69 -9.26 -6.02
N GLU A 200 -10.97 -9.42 -6.37
CA GLU A 200 -11.71 -10.69 -6.29
C GLU A 200 -11.03 -11.85 -7.04
N ARG A 201 -10.25 -11.56 -8.08
CA ARG A 201 -9.46 -12.58 -8.82
C ARG A 201 -8.49 -13.37 -7.94
N ASN A 202 -8.11 -12.79 -6.80
CA ASN A 202 -7.16 -13.38 -5.85
C ASN A 202 -7.85 -13.87 -4.55
N ARG A 203 -9.19 -13.94 -4.54
CA ARG A 203 -9.93 -14.45 -3.36
C ARG A 203 -9.68 -15.93 -3.17
N PRO A 204 -9.12 -16.37 -2.03
CA PRO A 204 -8.94 -17.80 -1.76
C PRO A 204 -10.30 -18.49 -1.50
N ILE A 205 -10.42 -19.75 -1.91
CA ILE A 205 -11.66 -20.57 -1.76
C ILE A 205 -12.17 -20.59 -0.30
N GLY A 206 -11.27 -20.56 0.69
CA GLY A 206 -11.61 -20.54 2.13
C GLY A 206 -12.33 -19.27 2.61
N PHE A 207 -12.38 -18.21 1.79
CA PHE A 207 -13.04 -16.95 2.11
C PHE A 207 -14.34 -16.73 1.32
N GLY A 208 -14.97 -17.79 0.85
CA GLY A 208 -16.19 -17.77 0.06
C GLY A 208 -15.94 -17.75 -1.45
N GLU A 209 -17.02 -17.79 -2.22
CA GLU A 209 -16.92 -17.68 -3.67
C GLU A 209 -16.52 -16.26 -4.07
N ALA A 210 -15.63 -16.15 -5.07
CA ALA A 210 -15.30 -14.87 -5.66
C ALA A 210 -16.60 -14.22 -6.16
N GLN A 211 -16.92 -13.05 -5.63
CA GLN A 211 -18.13 -12.37 -6.04
C GLN A 211 -17.91 -11.88 -7.49
N GLU A 212 -18.78 -12.34 -8.41
CA GLU A 212 -18.86 -11.69 -9.70
C GLU A 212 -19.13 -10.20 -9.44
N VAL A 213 -18.19 -9.36 -9.88
CA VAL A 213 -18.41 -7.91 -9.86
C VAL A 213 -19.54 -7.67 -10.86
N LYS A 214 -20.78 -7.74 -10.37
CA LYS A 214 -21.90 -7.30 -11.20
C LYS A 214 -21.59 -5.85 -11.56
N PRO A 215 -21.83 -5.47 -12.82
CA PRO A 215 -21.67 -4.08 -13.23
C PRO A 215 -22.75 -3.23 -12.54
N GLU A 216 -22.55 -3.00 -11.24
CA GLU A 216 -23.29 -2.00 -10.50
C GLU A 216 -22.65 -0.65 -10.82
N MET A 217 -23.47 0.36 -11.02
CA MET A 217 -23.02 1.73 -11.35
C MET A 217 -21.90 2.21 -10.43
N GLY A 218 -21.89 1.82 -9.15
CA GLY A 218 -20.82 2.16 -8.20
C GLY A 218 -19.46 1.52 -8.52
N ALA A 219 -19.43 0.27 -9.01
CA ALA A 219 -18.19 -0.41 -9.39
C ALA A 219 -17.61 0.19 -10.67
N GLU A 220 -18.46 0.54 -11.65
CA GLU A 220 -18.01 1.20 -12.88
C GLU A 220 -17.45 2.59 -12.62
N ILE A 221 -18.10 3.37 -11.74
CA ILE A 221 -17.61 4.68 -11.29
C ILE A 221 -16.25 4.53 -10.61
N MET A 222 -16.11 3.58 -9.67
CA MET A 222 -14.85 3.33 -8.99
C MET A 222 -13.72 2.96 -9.97
N SER A 223 -13.99 2.07 -10.91
CA SER A 223 -13.02 1.71 -11.96
C SER A 223 -12.64 2.91 -12.82
N ALA A 224 -13.60 3.75 -13.21
CA ALA A 224 -13.34 4.97 -13.97
C ALA A 224 -12.47 5.97 -13.19
N MET A 225 -12.75 6.14 -11.88
CA MET A 225 -11.97 6.97 -10.98
C MET A 225 -10.52 6.51 -10.88
N LEU A 226 -10.30 5.20 -10.73
CA LEU A 226 -8.95 4.64 -10.68
C LEU A 226 -8.20 4.89 -12.00
N ARG A 227 -8.85 4.67 -13.16
CA ARG A 227 -8.21 4.90 -14.47
C ARG A 227 -7.83 6.36 -14.73
N GLN A 228 -8.55 7.31 -14.13
CA GLN A 228 -8.27 8.75 -14.22
C GLN A 228 -7.32 9.21 -13.11
N GLY A 229 -7.02 8.37 -12.14
CA GLY A 229 -6.11 8.66 -11.03
C GLY A 229 -4.66 8.87 -11.46
N LYS A 230 -3.82 9.23 -10.50
CA LYS A 230 -2.37 9.39 -10.73
C LYS A 230 -1.76 8.09 -11.23
N LYS A 231 -0.68 8.21 -12.01
CA LYS A 231 0.06 7.04 -12.47
C LYS A 231 0.89 6.45 -11.30
N PRO A 232 1.03 5.11 -11.23
CA PRO A 232 1.85 4.46 -10.20
C PRO A 232 3.29 4.98 -10.14
N GLU A 233 3.86 5.37 -11.28
CA GLU A 233 5.22 5.90 -11.38
C GLU A 233 5.36 7.25 -10.69
N GLU A 234 4.35 8.12 -10.77
CA GLU A 234 4.31 9.40 -10.06
C GLU A 234 4.30 9.18 -8.53
N ILE A 235 3.53 8.17 -8.08
CA ILE A 235 3.48 7.78 -6.67
C ILE A 235 4.83 7.25 -6.20
N ALA A 236 5.49 6.40 -7.00
CA ALA A 236 6.80 5.85 -6.66
C ALA A 236 7.87 6.94 -6.52
N GLU A 237 7.82 7.97 -7.37
CA GLU A 237 8.74 9.13 -7.28
C GLU A 237 8.50 9.94 -5.99
N VAL A 238 7.25 10.22 -5.66
CA VAL A 238 6.89 10.90 -4.40
C VAL A 238 7.36 10.10 -3.20
N VAL A 239 7.13 8.78 -3.18
CA VAL A 239 7.57 7.89 -2.11
C VAL A 239 9.09 7.90 -1.96
N PHE A 240 9.82 7.75 -3.06
CA PHE A 240 11.28 7.72 -3.01
C PHE A 240 11.86 9.00 -2.42
N ASN A 241 11.37 10.17 -2.85
CA ASN A 241 11.78 11.46 -2.31
C ASN A 241 11.40 11.59 -0.82
N SER A 242 10.21 11.13 -0.43
CA SER A 242 9.77 11.15 0.97
C SER A 242 10.64 10.27 1.88
N ILE A 243 11.10 9.10 1.39
CA ILE A 243 12.06 8.24 2.12
C ILE A 243 13.39 8.97 2.33
N LYS A 244 13.89 9.69 1.31
CA LYS A 244 15.12 10.49 1.41
C LYS A 244 14.99 11.60 2.46
N GLU A 245 13.86 12.28 2.46
CA GLU A 245 13.57 13.41 3.36
C GLU A 245 13.03 12.96 4.74
N ASN A 246 12.87 11.65 4.93
CA ASN A 246 12.35 11.06 6.16
C ASN A 246 10.94 11.58 6.55
N ILE A 247 10.07 11.76 5.55
CA ILE A 247 8.68 12.18 5.74
C ILE A 247 7.85 10.97 6.18
N PHE A 248 7.13 11.09 7.29
CA PHE A 248 6.28 10.00 7.79
C PHE A 248 4.95 9.91 7.02
N TYR A 249 4.16 11.00 6.96
CA TYR A 249 2.88 11.01 6.23
C TYR A 249 3.08 11.42 4.77
N ILE A 250 3.01 10.47 3.85
CA ILE A 250 3.12 10.72 2.42
C ILE A 250 1.72 10.88 1.83
N LEU A 251 1.25 12.13 1.76
CA LEU A 251 -0.03 12.50 1.17
C LEU A 251 0.19 12.86 -0.31
N SER A 252 0.00 11.90 -1.20
CA SER A 252 0.33 12.05 -2.62
C SER A 252 -0.74 12.81 -3.44
N HIS A 253 -1.86 13.19 -2.82
CA HIS A 253 -3.01 13.82 -3.47
C HIS A 253 -3.46 15.08 -2.71
N PRO A 254 -2.82 16.24 -2.94
CA PRO A 254 -3.13 17.48 -2.21
C PRO A 254 -4.58 17.95 -2.33
N ALA A 255 -5.28 17.54 -3.39
CA ALA A 255 -6.70 17.86 -3.56
C ALA A 255 -7.60 17.38 -2.42
N TRP A 256 -7.14 16.41 -1.63
CA TRP A 256 -7.87 15.85 -0.50
C TRP A 256 -7.57 16.54 0.84
N ASP A 257 -6.65 17.49 0.88
CA ASP A 257 -6.21 18.15 2.11
C ASP A 257 -7.37 18.88 2.81
N ASP A 258 -8.27 19.52 2.06
CA ASP A 258 -9.43 20.20 2.61
C ASP A 258 -10.44 19.19 3.21
N SER A 259 -10.62 18.04 2.59
CA SER A 259 -11.48 16.98 3.14
C SER A 259 -10.91 16.41 4.44
N LEU A 260 -9.60 16.18 4.48
CA LEU A 260 -8.90 15.76 5.69
C LEU A 260 -9.04 16.80 6.79
N ARG A 261 -8.76 18.07 6.51
CA ARG A 261 -8.89 19.17 7.46
C ARG A 261 -10.31 19.25 8.01
N SER A 262 -11.31 19.25 7.13
CA SER A 262 -12.72 19.31 7.53
C SER A 262 -13.14 18.13 8.42
N HIS A 263 -12.66 16.91 8.12
CA HIS A 263 -12.94 15.73 8.92
C HIS A 263 -12.38 15.90 10.35
N TYR A 264 -11.11 16.25 10.49
CA TYR A 264 -10.49 16.44 11.81
C TYR A 264 -11.06 17.64 12.57
N GLU A 265 -11.42 18.72 11.90
CA GLU A 265 -12.12 19.85 12.52
C GLU A 265 -13.50 19.43 13.06
N ASN A 266 -14.24 18.58 12.35
CA ASN A 266 -15.51 18.05 12.84
C ASN A 266 -15.32 17.18 14.10
N ILE A 267 -14.28 16.35 14.14
CA ILE A 267 -13.93 15.58 15.35
C ILE A 267 -13.62 16.50 16.52
N LEU A 268 -12.76 17.48 16.33
CA LEU A 268 -12.36 18.43 17.38
C LEU A 268 -13.54 19.28 17.88
N SER A 269 -14.44 19.64 16.97
CA SER A 269 -15.65 20.42 17.25
C SER A 269 -16.82 19.56 17.75
N ARG A 270 -16.65 18.24 17.87
CA ARG A 270 -17.68 17.27 18.29
C ARG A 270 -18.96 17.31 17.44
N LYS A 271 -18.79 17.55 16.14
CA LYS A 271 -19.89 17.56 15.16
C LYS A 271 -20.15 16.15 14.64
N GLU A 272 -21.30 15.99 14.00
CA GLU A 272 -21.66 14.75 13.30
C GLU A 272 -20.70 14.44 12.16
N ILE A 273 -20.63 13.16 11.77
CA ILE A 273 -19.89 12.74 10.57
C ILE A 273 -20.54 13.38 9.35
N ARG A 274 -19.77 14.19 8.64
CA ARG A 274 -20.21 14.82 7.40
C ARG A 274 -20.09 13.81 6.25
N GLN A 275 -21.14 13.69 5.45
CA GLN A 275 -21.05 13.06 4.13
C GLN A 275 -20.56 14.11 3.13
N ASN A 276 -19.62 13.75 2.28
CA ASN A 276 -19.24 14.60 1.17
C ASN A 276 -20.44 14.77 0.22
N SER A 277 -20.75 16.00 -0.16
CA SER A 277 -21.79 16.24 -1.14
C SER A 277 -21.35 15.75 -2.53
N GLU A 278 -22.31 15.50 -3.43
CA GLU A 278 -22.00 15.15 -4.82
C GLU A 278 -21.12 16.21 -5.50
N GLU A 279 -21.30 17.48 -5.17
CA GLU A 279 -20.48 18.59 -5.67
C GLU A 279 -19.04 18.52 -5.14
N GLU A 280 -18.84 18.11 -3.90
CA GLU A 280 -17.50 17.90 -3.32
C GLU A 280 -16.82 16.70 -3.97
N ILE A 281 -17.56 15.62 -4.20
CA ILE A 281 -17.05 14.46 -4.92
C ILE A 281 -16.67 14.85 -6.37
N ALA A 282 -17.49 15.62 -7.05
CA ALA A 282 -17.24 16.09 -8.41
C ALA A 282 -15.96 16.93 -8.53
N LYS A 283 -15.60 17.70 -7.48
CA LYS A 283 -14.36 18.47 -7.46
C LYS A 283 -13.10 17.61 -7.56
N PHE A 284 -13.13 16.36 -7.11
CA PHE A 284 -12.00 15.44 -7.24
C PHE A 284 -11.73 15.00 -8.68
N PHE A 285 -12.63 15.29 -9.61
CA PHE A 285 -12.54 14.95 -11.03
C PHE A 285 -12.40 16.17 -11.94
N THR A 286 -12.49 17.37 -11.38
CA THR A 286 -12.34 18.61 -12.16
C THR A 286 -10.87 19.02 -12.16
N PRO A 287 -10.18 19.14 -13.30
CA PRO A 287 -8.82 19.65 -13.36
C PRO A 287 -8.75 21.02 -12.67
N ARG A 288 -7.74 21.25 -11.86
CA ARG A 288 -7.48 22.60 -11.33
C ARG A 288 -7.12 23.55 -12.46
N GLU A 289 -7.47 24.83 -12.30
CA GLU A 289 -7.13 25.90 -13.26
C GLU A 289 -5.59 26.05 -13.44
N ASP A 290 -4.79 25.58 -12.49
CA ASP A 290 -3.32 25.55 -12.53
C ASP A 290 -2.72 24.39 -13.32
N GLY A 291 -3.55 23.48 -13.87
CA GLY A 291 -3.12 22.34 -14.69
C GLY A 291 -2.58 21.13 -13.92
N GLU A 292 -2.55 21.17 -12.60
CA GLU A 292 -2.27 19.97 -11.79
C GLU A 292 -3.49 19.03 -11.77
N LYS A 293 -3.31 17.79 -12.20
CA LYS A 293 -4.32 16.74 -12.07
C LYS A 293 -4.46 16.33 -10.62
N TYR A 294 -5.71 16.14 -10.19
CA TYR A 294 -6.06 15.66 -8.86
C TYR A 294 -5.48 14.31 -8.51
#